data_b8bf0f106e98eae1ecbd5c54ebd79ccc
#
_entry.id   b8bf0f106e98eae1ecbd5c54ebd79ccc
#
_cell.length_a   1.000
_cell.length_b   1.000
_cell.length_c   1.000
_cell.angle_alpha   90.00
_cell.angle_beta   90.00
_cell.angle_gamma   90.00
#
_symmetry.space_group_name_H-M   'P 1'
#
loop_
_entity.id
_entity.type
_entity.pdbx_description
1 polymer ?
#
loop_
_entity_poly.entity_id
_entity_poly.type
_entity_poly.pdbx_seq_one_letter_code
_entity_poly.pdbx_strand_id
1 'polypeptide(L)'
;SAGSHPKTRIHPNAARVLREQYGLDIAGHRPKHLDAVARRHFDYVISLCDKVREVCPEFSDQPRLIHWSIPDPAAGDGDRQTYSAFRRTAAEIDTRIRYFLPVLTGTPELETQP
;
A
#
# COMPACT_ATOMS: atom_id res chain seq x y z
N SER A 1 -5.93 -3.77 -2.45
CA SER A 1 -5.05 -4.10 -1.32
C SER A 1 -5.69 -5.14 -0.41
N ALA A 2 -4.88 -5.82 0.36
CA ALA A 2 -5.34 -6.86 1.27
C ALA A 2 -4.33 -7.06 2.39
N GLY A 3 -4.74 -7.75 3.46
CA GLY A 3 -3.88 -8.01 4.59
C GLY A 3 -4.06 -9.40 5.18
N SER A 4 -3.13 -9.83 6.02
CA SER A 4 -3.21 -11.12 6.71
C SER A 4 -4.17 -11.09 7.90
N HIS A 5 -4.33 -9.92 8.52
CA HIS A 5 -5.23 -9.70 9.67
C HIS A 5 -5.99 -8.40 9.46
N PRO A 6 -6.92 -8.35 8.50
CA PRO A 6 -7.62 -7.11 8.16
C PRO A 6 -8.54 -6.68 9.30
N LYS A 7 -8.58 -5.37 9.53
CA LYS A 7 -9.56 -4.76 10.42
C LYS A 7 -10.93 -4.76 9.76
N THR A 8 -11.96 -4.43 10.53
CA THR A 8 -13.33 -4.38 10.01
C THR A 8 -13.57 -3.17 9.11
N ARG A 9 -12.77 -2.13 9.26
CA ARG A 9 -12.87 -0.91 8.45
C ARG A 9 -11.52 -0.23 8.32
N ILE A 10 -11.41 0.65 7.34
CA ILE A 10 -10.23 1.46 7.12
C ILE A 10 -10.08 2.46 8.28
N HIS A 11 -8.84 2.67 8.72
CA HIS A 11 -8.56 3.63 9.79
C HIS A 11 -9.06 5.03 9.39
N PRO A 12 -9.78 5.75 10.27
CA PRO A 12 -10.32 7.07 9.93
C PRO A 12 -9.27 8.07 9.44
N ASN A 13 -8.07 8.04 10.01
CA ASN A 13 -7.01 8.94 9.61
C ASN A 13 -6.43 8.60 8.23
N ALA A 14 -6.48 7.34 7.82
CA ALA A 14 -6.11 6.98 6.45
C ALA A 14 -7.05 7.64 5.44
N ALA A 15 -8.36 7.51 5.65
CA ALA A 15 -9.36 8.13 4.80
C ALA A 15 -9.24 9.65 4.80
N ARG A 16 -9.02 10.23 5.97
CA ARG A 16 -8.90 11.68 6.15
C ARG A 16 -7.68 12.24 5.43
N VAL A 17 -6.51 11.62 5.59
CA VAL A 17 -5.28 12.05 4.90
C VAL A 17 -5.46 12.01 3.39
N LEU A 18 -6.01 10.92 2.86
CA LEU A 18 -6.18 10.79 1.42
C LEU A 18 -7.15 11.82 0.86
N ARG A 19 -8.23 12.12 1.61
CA ARG A 19 -9.17 13.15 1.20
C ARG A 19 -8.57 14.55 1.27
N GLU A 20 -7.93 14.89 2.38
CA GLU A 20 -7.43 16.26 2.63
C GLU A 20 -6.16 16.58 1.85
N GLN A 21 -5.25 15.61 1.71
CA GLN A 21 -3.95 15.85 1.08
C GLN A 21 -3.91 15.46 -0.40
N TYR A 22 -4.78 14.57 -0.84
CA TYR A 22 -4.72 14.02 -2.20
C TYR A 22 -6.04 14.11 -2.95
N GLY A 23 -7.11 14.55 -2.31
CA GLY A 23 -8.42 14.63 -2.94
C GLY A 23 -9.02 13.28 -3.29
N LEU A 24 -8.59 12.21 -2.62
CA LEU A 24 -9.06 10.85 -2.88
C LEU A 24 -10.08 10.42 -1.86
N ASP A 25 -11.23 9.93 -2.32
CA ASP A 25 -12.29 9.42 -1.46
C ASP A 25 -12.24 7.88 -1.46
N ILE A 26 -11.92 7.30 -0.30
CA ILE A 26 -11.88 5.86 -0.12
C ILE A 26 -12.95 5.36 0.85
N ALA A 27 -13.99 6.18 1.12
CA ALA A 27 -15.02 5.84 2.10
C ALA A 27 -15.76 4.55 1.76
N GLY A 28 -15.88 4.20 0.48
CA GLY A 28 -16.51 2.96 0.05
C GLY A 28 -15.60 1.75 0.04
N HIS A 29 -14.32 1.91 0.33
CA HIS A 29 -13.36 0.81 0.34
C HIS A 29 -13.40 0.08 1.68
N ARG A 30 -13.12 -1.21 1.65
CA ARG A 30 -13.09 -2.05 2.86
C ARG A 30 -11.81 -2.88 2.90
N PRO A 31 -11.28 -3.13 4.10
CA PRO A 31 -10.17 -4.07 4.24
C PRO A 31 -10.55 -5.47 3.75
N LYS A 32 -9.61 -6.17 3.15
CA LYS A 32 -9.81 -7.53 2.63
C LYS A 32 -8.71 -8.44 3.14
N HIS A 33 -9.06 -9.71 3.33
CA HIS A 33 -8.05 -10.74 3.60
C HIS A 33 -7.31 -11.11 2.32
N LEU A 34 -6.03 -11.49 2.47
CA LEU A 34 -5.20 -11.92 1.34
C LEU A 34 -5.86 -13.01 0.49
N ASP A 35 -6.56 -13.94 1.14
CA ASP A 35 -7.21 -15.05 0.44
C ASP A 35 -8.27 -14.58 -0.56
N ALA A 36 -8.87 -13.40 -0.31
CA ALA A 36 -9.88 -12.86 -1.22
C ALA A 36 -9.31 -12.48 -2.58
N VAL A 37 -8.00 -12.21 -2.67
CA VAL A 37 -7.36 -11.75 -3.90
C VAL A 37 -6.29 -12.72 -4.41
N ALA A 38 -5.99 -13.79 -3.67
CA ALA A 38 -4.88 -14.70 -3.99
C ALA A 38 -5.03 -15.39 -5.36
N ARG A 39 -6.27 -15.57 -5.84
CA ARG A 39 -6.55 -16.23 -7.12
C ARG A 39 -6.60 -15.27 -8.29
N ARG A 40 -6.53 -13.96 -8.03
CA ARG A 40 -6.53 -12.98 -9.11
C ARG A 40 -5.15 -12.91 -9.76
N HIS A 41 -5.14 -12.54 -11.03
CA HIS A 41 -3.89 -12.29 -11.74
C HIS A 41 -3.31 -10.94 -11.33
N PHE A 42 -2.05 -10.94 -10.92
CA PHE A 42 -1.29 -9.72 -10.65
C PHE A 42 0.08 -9.82 -11.33
N ASP A 43 0.53 -8.76 -11.94
CA ASP A 43 1.88 -8.68 -12.48
C ASP A 43 2.89 -8.48 -11.36
N TYR A 44 2.51 -7.69 -10.35
CA TYR A 44 3.35 -7.39 -9.19
C TYR A 44 2.54 -7.48 -7.92
N VAL A 45 3.16 -8.00 -6.88
CA VAL A 45 2.61 -7.98 -5.52
C VAL A 45 3.60 -7.25 -4.64
N ILE A 46 3.13 -6.18 -4.01
CA ILE A 46 3.96 -5.34 -3.14
C ILE A 46 3.51 -5.54 -1.70
N SER A 47 4.40 -6.07 -0.87
CA SER A 47 4.13 -6.21 0.55
C SER A 47 4.65 -4.98 1.30
N LEU A 48 3.87 -4.49 2.27
CA LEU A 48 4.19 -3.27 2.99
C LEU A 48 4.76 -3.54 4.38
N CYS A 49 4.41 -4.66 4.99
CA CYS A 49 4.91 -5.01 6.32
C CYS A 49 5.54 -6.40 6.34
N ASP A 50 6.44 -6.62 7.29
CA ASP A 50 7.17 -7.88 7.37
C ASP A 50 6.27 -9.08 7.66
N LYS A 51 5.22 -8.88 8.46
CA LYS A 51 4.27 -9.97 8.76
C LYS A 51 3.56 -10.47 7.52
N VAL A 52 3.16 -9.59 6.62
CA VAL A 52 2.53 -9.97 5.36
C VAL A 52 3.53 -10.73 4.49
N ARG A 53 4.79 -10.31 4.49
CA ARG A 53 5.85 -10.98 3.74
C ARG A 53 6.03 -12.43 4.20
N GLU A 54 5.98 -12.68 5.52
CA GLU A 54 6.16 -14.01 6.10
C GLU A 54 5.00 -14.95 5.78
N VAL A 55 3.78 -14.43 5.69
CA VAL A 55 2.57 -15.24 5.49
C VAL A 55 1.98 -15.07 4.10
N CYS A 56 2.73 -14.52 3.16
CA CYS A 56 2.25 -14.25 1.81
C CYS A 56 1.84 -15.55 1.14
N PRO A 57 0.58 -15.69 0.70
CA PRO A 57 0.13 -16.88 0.02
C PRO A 57 0.74 -17.00 -1.37
N GLU A 58 0.67 -18.19 -1.94
CA GLU A 58 1.02 -18.37 -3.34
C GLU A 58 -0.05 -17.70 -4.20
N PHE A 59 0.38 -16.78 -5.03
CA PHE A 59 -0.51 -16.11 -5.97
C PHE A 59 -0.51 -16.85 -7.31
N SER A 60 -1.66 -16.84 -7.99
CA SER A 60 -1.77 -17.39 -9.33
C SER A 60 -0.80 -16.67 -10.28
N ASP A 61 -0.24 -17.40 -11.25
CA ASP A 61 0.65 -16.86 -12.29
C ASP A 61 1.98 -16.29 -11.76
N GLN A 62 2.35 -16.59 -10.53
CA GLN A 62 3.63 -16.24 -9.94
C GLN A 62 4.07 -14.79 -10.20
N PRO A 63 3.35 -13.80 -9.64
CA PRO A 63 3.70 -12.41 -9.85
C PRO A 63 5.08 -12.09 -9.29
N ARG A 64 5.67 -10.99 -9.74
CA ARG A 64 6.90 -10.49 -9.14
C ARG A 64 6.59 -9.93 -7.76
N LEU A 65 7.36 -10.38 -6.75
CA LEU A 65 7.17 -9.96 -5.38
C LEU A 65 8.15 -8.87 -5.02
N ILE A 66 7.63 -7.76 -4.51
CA ILE A 66 8.43 -6.62 -4.08
C ILE A 66 8.05 -6.32 -2.63
N HIS A 67 9.03 -6.06 -1.80
CA HIS A 67 8.78 -5.71 -0.41
C HIS A 67 9.20 -4.26 -0.14
N TRP A 68 8.22 -3.44 0.28
CA TRP A 68 8.44 -2.10 0.77
C TRP A 68 8.25 -2.13 2.28
N SER A 69 9.30 -2.04 3.04
CA SER A 69 9.21 -2.06 4.50
C SER A 69 8.73 -0.70 4.99
N ILE A 70 7.44 -0.59 5.26
CA ILE A 70 6.80 0.66 5.70
C ILE A 70 6.25 0.46 7.11
N PRO A 71 6.67 1.28 8.09
CA PRO A 71 6.14 1.17 9.45
C PRO A 71 4.63 1.41 9.50
N ASP A 72 3.97 0.74 10.44
CA ASP A 72 2.52 0.90 10.64
C ASP A 72 2.23 2.30 11.20
N PRO A 73 1.51 3.15 10.47
CA PRO A 73 1.20 4.50 10.96
C PRO A 73 0.18 4.49 12.10
N ALA A 74 -0.55 3.40 12.30
CA ALA A 74 -1.54 3.29 13.38
C ALA A 74 -0.91 2.93 14.73
N ALA A 75 0.40 2.68 14.80
CA ALA A 75 1.06 2.28 16.03
C ALA A 75 1.29 3.44 17.01
N GLY A 76 1.06 4.69 16.61
CA GLY A 76 1.26 5.86 17.46
C GLY A 76 0.12 6.10 18.42
N ASP A 77 0.42 6.86 19.49
CA ASP A 77 -0.56 7.27 20.49
C ASP A 77 -1.13 8.66 20.14
N GLY A 78 -2.45 8.82 20.33
CA GLY A 78 -3.11 10.10 20.14
C GLY A 78 -3.46 10.40 18.70
N ASP A 79 -4.54 11.17 18.51
CA ASP A 79 -5.08 11.46 17.19
C ASP A 79 -4.14 12.30 16.33
N ARG A 80 -3.52 13.33 16.94
CA ARG A 80 -2.63 14.24 16.21
C ARG A 80 -1.39 13.49 15.69
N GLN A 81 -0.76 12.70 16.55
CA GLN A 81 0.43 11.93 16.16
C GLN A 81 0.09 10.88 15.12
N THR A 82 -1.06 10.24 15.26
CA THR A 82 -1.52 9.25 14.30
C THR A 82 -1.81 9.89 12.94
N TYR A 83 -2.46 11.05 12.93
CA TYR A 83 -2.69 11.77 11.67
C TYR A 83 -1.38 12.11 10.97
N SER A 84 -0.41 12.64 11.69
CA SER A 84 0.91 12.96 11.13
C SER A 84 1.62 11.73 10.60
N ALA A 85 1.51 10.60 11.31
CA ALA A 85 2.10 9.34 10.86
C ALA A 85 1.45 8.85 9.56
N PHE A 86 0.14 8.91 9.45
CA PHE A 86 -0.57 8.55 8.22
C PHE A 86 -0.18 9.49 7.07
N ARG A 87 -0.02 10.77 7.33
CA ARG A 87 0.39 11.73 6.32
C ARG A 87 1.79 11.42 5.78
N ARG A 88 2.73 11.13 6.69
CA ARG A 88 4.10 10.74 6.29
C ARG A 88 4.11 9.43 5.50
N THR A 89 3.32 8.46 5.95
CA THR A 89 3.21 7.17 5.27
C THR A 89 2.63 7.34 3.88
N ALA A 90 1.59 8.14 3.73
CA ALA A 90 1.00 8.42 2.43
C ALA A 90 2.02 9.08 1.49
N ALA A 91 2.81 10.02 1.99
CA ALA A 91 3.85 10.67 1.20
C ALA A 91 4.94 9.69 0.77
N GLU A 92 5.33 8.77 1.64
CA GLU A 92 6.32 7.73 1.33
C GLU A 92 5.79 6.80 0.24
N ILE A 93 4.55 6.34 0.37
CA ILE A 93 3.92 5.47 -0.62
C ILE A 93 3.78 6.20 -1.97
N ASP A 94 3.34 7.46 -1.94
CA ASP A 94 3.21 8.27 -3.15
C ASP A 94 4.54 8.39 -3.89
N THR A 95 5.62 8.66 -3.16
CA THR A 95 6.97 8.74 -3.73
C THR A 95 7.37 7.42 -4.39
N ARG A 96 7.17 6.30 -3.69
CA ARG A 96 7.53 4.98 -4.23
C ARG A 96 6.71 4.64 -5.46
N ILE A 97 5.42 4.95 -5.46
CA ILE A 97 4.55 4.72 -6.62
C ILE A 97 5.05 5.54 -7.82
N ARG A 98 5.41 6.80 -7.61
CA ARG A 98 5.89 7.66 -8.71
C ARG A 98 7.14 7.11 -9.35
N TYR A 99 8.05 6.54 -8.57
CA TYR A 99 9.26 5.91 -9.12
C TYR A 99 8.98 4.54 -9.73
N PHE A 100 7.92 3.86 -9.29
CA PHE A 100 7.58 2.54 -9.78
C PHE A 100 6.74 2.55 -11.05
N LEU A 101 5.89 3.55 -11.25
CA LEU A 101 5.02 3.63 -12.42
C LEU A 101 5.76 3.49 -13.75
N PRO A 102 6.90 4.17 -13.98
CA PRO A 102 7.64 3.99 -15.24
C PRO A 102 8.13 2.56 -15.44
N VAL A 103 8.46 1.84 -14.37
CA VAL A 103 8.84 0.43 -14.46
C VAL A 103 7.67 -0.42 -14.93
N LEU A 104 6.47 -0.15 -14.39
CA LEU A 104 5.25 -0.86 -14.79
C LEU A 104 4.88 -0.62 -16.24
N THR A 105 4.98 0.62 -16.69
CA THR A 105 4.58 1.01 -18.03
C THR A 105 5.68 0.83 -19.07
N GLY A 106 6.90 0.52 -18.64
CA GLY A 106 8.04 0.41 -19.52
C GLY A 106 8.44 1.74 -20.16
N THR A 107 8.11 2.88 -19.52
CA THR A 107 8.42 4.19 -20.07
C THR A 107 9.92 4.43 -20.10
N PRO A 108 10.44 4.96 -21.22
CA PRO A 108 11.88 5.15 -21.36
C PRO A 108 12.49 6.30 -20.56
N GLU A 109 11.70 7.10 -19.86
CA GLU A 109 12.22 8.20 -19.05
C GLU A 109 13.26 7.76 -18.04
N LEU A 110 13.07 6.58 -17.44
CA LEU A 110 14.05 6.06 -16.48
C LEU A 110 15.39 5.71 -17.16
N GLU A 111 15.33 5.29 -18.40
CA GLU A 111 16.52 4.89 -19.16
C GLU A 111 17.34 6.08 -19.63
N THR A 112 16.67 7.21 -19.82
CA THR A 112 17.31 8.43 -20.29
C THR A 112 17.85 9.31 -19.17
N GLN A 113 17.54 9.00 -17.94
CA GLN A 113 18.06 9.73 -16.79
C GLN A 113 19.53 9.44 -16.58
N PRO A 114 20.35 10.46 -16.50
CA PRO A 114 21.78 10.25 -16.25
C PRO A 114 22.05 9.78 -14.82
#